data_4c6829b93467c57111865e90147643d5
#
_entry.id   4c6829b93467c57111865e90147643d5
#
_cell.length_a   1.000
_cell.length_b   1.000
_cell.length_c   1.000
_cell.angle_alpha   90.00
_cell.angle_beta   90.00
_cell.angle_gamma   90.00
#
_symmetry.space_group_name_H-M   'P 1'
#
loop_
_entity.id
_entity.type
_entity.pdbx_description
1 polymer ?
#
loop_
_entity_poly.entity_id
_entity_poly.type
_entity_poly.pdbx_seq_one_letter_code
_entity_poly.pdbx_strand_id
1 'polypeptide(L)'
;MSYSSGGRLGWIGLVMMIIACRDLEDYDRYERATDPRAPTTDGVSVGIAEANARFVTSVLGLRNPESVRYDSTQDVFFISNMFGYGSAKDGNGYIVRVSAGDPKQAAIFVRGGANGVTLDAPKGMAISGDTLWVADIDKLRGFDRTSGAALATIDFAPQGAILLNDVAVGPGEIRVTDTAIRMDEKGNYVVGPSRIFAVGASGAIRVVATDATVKQPNGIAWDAANRRWVVVSFDQFSWNVKALDASDSLTSLLSREKQGKLDGIEVLPSGGILYSAWADSSIHLLENGRDRQVIREVIFPADIGFDTRRGRVAIPMPTLGWVQLWAIGDSVRVAAR
;
A
#
# COMPACT_ATOMS: atom_id res chain seq x y z
N MET A 1 -3.12 -38.07 35.73
CA MET A 1 -1.99 -37.20 35.40
C MET A 1 -2.43 -36.31 34.24
N SER A 2 -2.79 -35.10 34.58
CA SER A 2 -3.29 -34.10 33.65
C SER A 2 -2.12 -33.23 33.15
N TYR A 3 -1.93 -33.14 31.85
CA TYR A 3 -1.09 -32.08 31.26
C TYR A 3 -1.98 -31.04 30.63
N SER A 4 -1.98 -29.88 31.23
CA SER A 4 -2.56 -28.66 30.73
C SER A 4 -1.61 -28.02 29.69
N SER A 5 -2.03 -27.97 28.45
CA SER A 5 -1.40 -27.11 27.42
C SER A 5 -2.11 -25.77 27.37
N GLY A 6 -1.77 -24.93 28.32
CA GLY A 6 -2.25 -23.55 28.37
C GLY A 6 -1.21 -22.59 27.77
N GLY A 7 -1.60 -21.79 26.77
CA GLY A 7 -1.16 -20.43 26.74
C GLY A 7 0.03 -20.06 25.87
N ARG A 8 -0.16 -19.91 24.57
CA ARG A 8 0.59 -18.94 23.76
C ARG A 8 -0.30 -18.13 22.78
N LEU A 9 -1.59 -18.44 22.67
CA LEU A 9 -2.52 -17.67 21.84
C LEU A 9 -3.00 -16.34 22.48
N GLY A 10 -2.82 -16.18 23.81
CA GLY A 10 -3.34 -15.01 24.54
C GLY A 10 -2.56 -13.70 24.33
N TRP A 11 -1.29 -13.77 23.99
CA TRP A 11 -0.45 -12.56 23.91
C TRP A 11 -0.55 -11.81 22.61
N ILE A 12 -0.74 -12.50 21.47
CA ILE A 12 -0.88 -11.84 20.16
C ILE A 12 -2.26 -11.17 20.04
N GLY A 13 -3.32 -11.78 20.59
CA GLY A 13 -4.64 -11.17 20.67
C GLY A 13 -4.67 -9.95 21.60
N LEU A 14 -3.92 -9.99 22.72
CA LEU A 14 -3.86 -8.90 23.69
C LEU A 14 -3.04 -7.71 23.16
N VAL A 15 -1.98 -7.94 22.38
CA VAL A 15 -1.20 -6.87 21.75
C VAL A 15 -2.02 -6.19 20.63
N MET A 16 -2.80 -6.94 19.86
CA MET A 16 -3.75 -6.35 18.89
C MET A 16 -4.89 -5.58 19.57
N MET A 17 -5.39 -6.05 20.71
CA MET A 17 -6.41 -5.36 21.50
C MET A 17 -5.87 -4.09 22.18
N ILE A 18 -4.62 -4.10 22.64
CA ILE A 18 -3.96 -2.93 23.24
C ILE A 18 -3.62 -1.88 22.17
N ILE A 19 -3.26 -2.29 20.95
CA ILE A 19 -3.05 -1.38 19.82
C ILE A 19 -4.40 -0.77 19.39
N ALA A 20 -5.47 -1.56 19.27
CA ALA A 20 -6.80 -1.05 18.97
C ALA A 20 -7.35 -0.11 20.07
N CYS A 21 -7.09 -0.40 21.35
CA CYS A 21 -7.50 0.48 22.45
C CYS A 21 -6.65 1.75 22.56
N ARG A 22 -5.36 1.70 22.22
CA ARG A 22 -4.54 2.90 22.11
C ARG A 22 -4.96 3.76 20.93
N ASP A 23 -5.29 3.15 19.81
CA ASP A 23 -5.82 3.85 18.65
C ASP A 23 -7.16 4.54 18.95
N LEU A 24 -8.00 3.99 19.84
CA LEU A 24 -9.26 4.62 20.27
C LEU A 24 -9.02 5.84 21.18
N GLU A 25 -8.06 5.79 22.10
CA GLU A 25 -7.70 6.95 22.94
C GLU A 25 -6.92 8.02 22.14
N ASP A 26 -6.10 7.61 21.17
CA ASP A 26 -5.46 8.53 20.24
C ASP A 26 -6.44 9.05 19.19
N TYR A 27 -7.45 8.27 18.77
CA TYR A 27 -8.50 8.70 17.88
C TYR A 27 -9.23 9.94 18.41
N ASP A 28 -9.62 9.97 19.69
CA ASP A 28 -10.21 11.16 20.34
C ASP A 28 -9.24 12.37 20.39
N ARG A 29 -7.94 12.16 20.36
CA ARG A 29 -6.94 13.23 20.19
C ARG A 29 -6.82 13.67 18.74
N TYR A 30 -6.99 12.74 17.79
CA TYR A 30 -6.91 13.02 16.36
C TYR A 30 -8.15 13.77 15.85
N GLU A 31 -9.36 13.45 16.33
CA GLU A 31 -10.58 14.20 15.97
C GLU A 31 -10.53 15.67 16.40
N ARG A 32 -9.78 16.00 17.45
CA ARG A 32 -9.62 17.39 17.90
C ARG A 32 -8.59 18.19 17.09
N ALA A 33 -7.80 17.52 16.27
CA ALA A 33 -6.88 18.20 15.34
C ALA A 33 -7.59 18.46 14.03
N THR A 34 -8.37 19.52 13.96
CA THR A 34 -9.19 19.90 12.81
C THR A 34 -8.44 20.22 11.52
N ASP A 35 -7.11 20.10 11.51
CA ASP A 35 -6.30 20.38 10.34
C ASP A 35 -5.04 19.50 10.27
N PRO A 36 -4.81 18.73 9.17
CA PRO A 36 -3.55 18.03 8.97
C PRO A 36 -2.44 19.08 8.86
N ARG A 37 -1.49 19.01 9.78
CA ARG A 37 -0.30 19.88 9.73
C ARG A 37 0.55 19.51 8.52
N ALA A 38 1.26 20.47 7.99
CA ALA A 38 2.27 20.19 6.97
C ALA A 38 3.26 19.16 7.49
N PRO A 39 3.54 18.10 6.71
CA PRO A 39 4.49 17.08 7.12
C PRO A 39 5.88 17.68 7.33
N THR A 40 6.64 17.09 8.26
CA THR A 40 8.02 17.46 8.54
C THR A 40 8.96 16.33 8.17
N THR A 41 10.24 16.60 8.03
CA THR A 41 11.25 15.57 7.81
C THR A 41 12.22 15.51 8.98
N ASP A 42 12.66 14.29 9.34
CA ASP A 42 13.63 14.07 10.39
C ASP A 42 14.58 12.93 10.02
N GLY A 43 15.76 12.93 10.68
CA GLY A 43 16.74 11.86 10.60
C GLY A 43 16.41 10.64 11.47
N VAL A 44 15.24 10.58 12.10
CA VAL A 44 14.84 9.43 12.93
C VAL A 44 14.49 8.23 12.05
N SER A 45 15.12 7.09 12.33
CA SER A 45 14.84 5.80 11.68
C SER A 45 14.34 4.79 12.71
N VAL A 46 13.33 4.03 12.33
CA VAL A 46 13.08 2.69 12.85
C VAL A 46 13.37 1.73 11.69
N GLY A 47 14.05 0.64 11.99
CA GLY A 47 14.42 -0.32 10.98
C GLY A 47 15.93 -0.52 10.89
N ILE A 48 16.31 -1.71 10.48
CA ILE A 48 17.68 -2.17 10.33
C ILE A 48 17.95 -2.48 8.87
N ALA A 49 18.99 -1.85 8.32
CA ALA A 49 19.45 -2.14 6.97
C ALA A 49 20.05 -3.54 6.88
N GLU A 50 19.62 -4.29 5.89
CA GLU A 50 20.28 -5.53 5.44
C GLU A 50 20.93 -5.28 4.08
N ALA A 51 22.03 -5.97 3.78
CA ALA A 51 22.63 -6.05 2.47
C ALA A 51 22.53 -4.77 1.61
N ASN A 52 23.34 -3.76 1.85
CA ASN A 52 23.47 -2.53 1.04
C ASN A 52 22.28 -1.55 1.08
N ALA A 53 21.30 -1.73 1.95
CA ALA A 53 20.31 -0.70 2.20
C ALA A 53 20.89 0.40 3.11
N ARG A 54 20.46 1.64 2.92
CA ARG A 54 20.87 2.79 3.73
C ARG A 54 19.71 3.73 3.94
N PHE A 55 19.42 4.03 5.20
CA PHE A 55 18.44 5.05 5.57
C PHE A 55 18.80 6.41 4.98
N VAL A 56 17.80 7.14 4.48
CA VAL A 56 17.95 8.47 3.89
C VAL A 56 17.29 9.53 4.76
N THR A 57 15.99 9.41 5.00
CA THR A 57 15.21 10.35 5.81
C THR A 57 13.83 9.78 6.12
N SER A 58 13.09 10.43 7.02
CA SER A 58 11.66 10.17 7.29
C SER A 58 10.82 11.40 6.97
N VAL A 59 9.63 11.18 6.43
CA VAL A 59 8.54 12.16 6.35
C VAL A 59 7.60 11.86 7.51
N LEU A 60 7.39 12.84 8.39
CA LEU A 60 6.67 12.71 9.65
C LEU A 60 5.38 13.54 9.65
N GLY A 61 4.53 13.32 10.64
CA GLY A 61 3.30 14.11 10.85
C GLY A 61 2.16 13.71 9.91
N LEU A 62 2.28 12.55 9.29
CA LEU A 62 1.24 11.96 8.45
C LEU A 62 0.16 11.29 9.32
N ARG A 63 -1.02 11.05 8.74
CA ARG A 63 -2.15 10.42 9.44
C ARG A 63 -2.53 9.12 8.76
N ASN A 64 -2.06 8.01 9.32
CA ASN A 64 -2.22 6.67 8.75
C ASN A 64 -1.81 6.64 7.26
N PRO A 65 -0.54 6.99 6.91
CA PRO A 65 -0.06 6.88 5.53
C PRO A 65 -0.11 5.42 5.09
N GLU A 66 -0.75 5.18 3.94
CA GLU A 66 -0.99 3.80 3.52
C GLU A 66 -0.23 3.44 2.24
N SER A 67 -0.14 4.36 1.28
CA SER A 67 0.56 4.10 0.03
C SER A 67 1.47 5.24 -0.36
N VAL A 68 2.54 4.90 -1.06
CA VAL A 68 3.45 5.87 -1.69
C VAL A 68 3.56 5.56 -3.18
N ARG A 69 3.33 6.57 -4.04
CA ARG A 69 3.56 6.44 -5.49
C ARG A 69 4.56 7.48 -5.98
N TYR A 70 5.62 7.01 -6.66
CA TYR A 70 6.62 7.88 -7.27
C TYR A 70 6.19 8.33 -8.67
N ASP A 71 6.16 9.65 -8.89
CA ASP A 71 6.05 10.25 -10.22
C ASP A 71 7.43 10.64 -10.74
N SER A 72 7.95 9.85 -11.65
CA SER A 72 9.26 10.10 -12.25
C SER A 72 9.30 11.34 -13.15
N THR A 73 8.16 11.77 -13.67
CA THR A 73 8.07 12.97 -14.55
C THR A 73 8.22 14.25 -13.73
N GLN A 74 7.51 14.33 -12.59
CA GLN A 74 7.51 15.51 -11.72
C GLN A 74 8.58 15.43 -10.62
N ASP A 75 9.23 14.27 -10.46
CA ASP A 75 10.20 13.96 -9.41
C ASP A 75 9.62 14.17 -7.99
N VAL A 76 8.44 13.61 -7.76
CA VAL A 76 7.72 13.68 -6.51
C VAL A 76 7.21 12.33 -6.06
N PHE A 77 6.95 12.21 -4.75
CA PHE A 77 6.12 11.16 -4.19
C PHE A 77 4.72 11.70 -3.89
N PHE A 78 3.69 10.93 -4.20
CA PHE A 78 2.36 11.06 -3.63
C PHE A 78 2.23 10.07 -2.47
N ILE A 79 1.67 10.51 -1.34
CA ILE A 79 1.46 9.69 -0.14
C ILE A 79 -0.01 9.78 0.22
N SER A 80 -0.73 8.67 0.15
CA SER A 80 -2.12 8.58 0.60
C SER A 80 -2.18 8.46 2.12
N ASN A 81 -3.19 9.08 2.72
CA ASN A 81 -3.40 9.12 4.16
C ASN A 81 -4.87 8.87 4.47
N MET A 82 -5.17 7.80 5.18
CA MET A 82 -6.54 7.40 5.51
C MET A 82 -7.19 8.31 6.55
N PHE A 83 -6.39 8.89 7.45
CA PHE A 83 -6.82 9.76 8.54
C PHE A 83 -7.92 9.15 9.41
N GLY A 84 -7.67 7.98 9.97
CA GLY A 84 -8.64 7.25 10.79
C GLY A 84 -8.74 5.78 10.38
N TYR A 85 -9.94 5.22 10.50
CA TYR A 85 -10.18 3.83 10.08
C TYR A 85 -10.18 3.72 8.56
N GLY A 86 -9.42 2.75 8.04
CA GLY A 86 -9.23 2.52 6.62
C GLY A 86 -10.48 2.11 5.82
N SER A 87 -11.66 2.14 6.43
CA SER A 87 -12.95 1.83 5.79
C SER A 87 -14.07 2.82 6.14
N ALA A 88 -13.77 3.92 6.85
CA ALA A 88 -14.75 4.95 7.16
C ALA A 88 -15.00 5.84 5.94
N LYS A 89 -16.29 6.11 5.64
CA LYS A 89 -16.70 7.06 4.59
C LYS A 89 -17.01 8.41 5.23
N ASP A 90 -15.98 9.09 5.70
CA ASP A 90 -16.06 10.32 6.50
C ASP A 90 -15.51 11.57 5.79
N GLY A 91 -14.96 11.41 4.59
CA GLY A 91 -14.49 12.50 3.75
C GLY A 91 -13.24 13.20 4.27
N ASN A 92 -12.45 12.58 5.14
CA ASN A 92 -11.31 13.21 5.79
C ASN A 92 -9.96 12.77 5.22
N GLY A 93 -9.93 11.79 4.30
CA GLY A 93 -8.73 11.31 3.63
C GLY A 93 -8.00 12.42 2.87
N TYR A 94 -6.69 12.28 2.72
CA TYR A 94 -5.90 13.25 1.97
C TYR A 94 -4.68 12.62 1.30
N ILE A 95 -4.10 13.32 0.34
CA ILE A 95 -2.87 12.97 -0.34
C ILE A 95 -1.85 14.07 -0.12
N VAL A 96 -0.64 13.69 0.27
CA VAL A 96 0.52 14.58 0.39
C VAL A 96 1.38 14.41 -0.85
N ARG A 97 1.91 15.53 -1.37
CA ARG A 97 2.94 15.56 -2.40
C ARG A 97 4.27 15.97 -1.77
N VAL A 98 5.30 15.16 -2.00
CA VAL A 98 6.64 15.34 -1.43
C VAL A 98 7.66 15.37 -2.56
N SER A 99 8.55 16.38 -2.59
CA SER A 99 9.67 16.38 -3.54
C SER A 99 10.61 15.20 -3.27
N ALA A 100 10.87 14.37 -4.26
CA ALA A 100 11.79 13.24 -4.10
C ALA A 100 13.26 13.68 -4.01
N GLY A 101 13.59 14.84 -4.60
CA GLY A 101 14.91 15.45 -4.51
C GLY A 101 15.18 16.14 -3.17
N ASP A 102 14.14 16.76 -2.60
CA ASP A 102 14.18 17.44 -1.30
C ASP A 102 12.92 17.11 -0.49
N PRO A 103 12.91 16.03 0.28
CA PRO A 103 11.74 15.58 1.05
C PRO A 103 11.22 16.57 2.10
N LYS A 104 11.96 17.65 2.38
CA LYS A 104 11.47 18.76 3.20
C LYS A 104 10.38 19.60 2.51
N GLN A 105 10.32 19.53 1.19
CA GLN A 105 9.26 20.16 0.39
C GLN A 105 8.07 19.20 0.29
N ALA A 106 7.21 19.27 1.28
CA ALA A 106 6.01 18.46 1.37
C ALA A 106 4.78 19.35 1.61
N ALA A 107 3.67 19.06 0.92
CA ALA A 107 2.42 19.79 1.05
C ALA A 107 1.22 18.87 0.83
N ILE A 108 0.07 19.24 1.40
CA ILE A 108 -1.20 18.59 1.08
C ILE A 108 -1.53 18.90 -0.37
N PHE A 109 -1.76 17.86 -1.14
CA PHE A 109 -2.03 17.92 -2.58
C PHE A 109 -3.53 17.78 -2.88
N VAL A 110 -4.19 16.78 -2.30
CA VAL A 110 -5.64 16.58 -2.37
C VAL A 110 -6.16 16.39 -0.96
N ARG A 111 -7.33 16.97 -0.65
CA ARG A 111 -7.99 16.81 0.65
C ARG A 111 -9.47 16.51 0.46
N GLY A 112 -9.96 15.46 1.09
CA GLY A 112 -11.37 15.15 1.21
C GLY A 112 -12.11 16.28 1.93
N GLY A 113 -13.37 16.51 1.57
CA GLY A 113 -14.19 17.57 2.13
C GLY A 113 -13.85 18.99 1.65
N ALA A 114 -12.77 19.19 0.89
CA ALA A 114 -12.38 20.47 0.37
C ALA A 114 -12.67 20.56 -1.13
N ASN A 115 -13.10 21.75 -1.61
CA ASN A 115 -13.32 22.05 -3.05
C ASN A 115 -14.21 21.02 -3.78
N GLY A 116 -15.18 20.42 -3.09
CA GLY A 116 -16.07 19.40 -3.65
C GLY A 116 -15.41 18.01 -3.85
N VAL A 117 -14.19 17.81 -3.37
CA VAL A 117 -13.51 16.52 -3.42
C VAL A 117 -14.13 15.56 -2.38
N THR A 118 -14.50 14.37 -2.82
CA THR A 118 -14.77 13.23 -1.91
C THR A 118 -13.55 12.33 -1.90
N LEU A 119 -12.96 12.12 -0.73
CA LEU A 119 -11.85 11.21 -0.49
C LEU A 119 -11.95 10.74 0.95
N ASP A 120 -12.26 9.46 1.13
CA ASP A 120 -12.60 8.90 2.44
C ASP A 120 -11.36 8.28 3.11
N ALA A 121 -10.91 7.13 2.61
CA ALA A 121 -9.76 6.40 3.13
C ALA A 121 -8.84 5.96 1.97
N PRO A 122 -8.11 6.91 1.36
CA PRO A 122 -7.29 6.61 0.18
C PRO A 122 -6.17 5.62 0.53
N LYS A 123 -5.99 4.65 -0.36
CA LYS A 123 -5.00 3.57 -0.26
C LYS A 123 -4.06 3.60 -1.45
N GLY A 124 -3.85 2.46 -2.09
CA GLY A 124 -2.98 2.30 -3.23
C GLY A 124 -3.26 3.27 -4.37
N MET A 125 -2.20 3.66 -5.07
CA MET A 125 -2.24 4.67 -6.12
C MET A 125 -1.46 4.22 -7.35
N ALA A 126 -1.92 4.66 -8.54
CA ALA A 126 -1.21 4.48 -9.80
C ALA A 126 -1.31 5.71 -10.70
N ILE A 127 -0.33 5.91 -11.58
CA ILE A 127 -0.31 7.02 -12.52
C ILE A 127 -0.54 6.48 -13.94
N SER A 128 -1.52 7.08 -14.65
CA SER A 128 -1.78 6.82 -16.06
C SER A 128 -1.98 8.12 -16.81
N GLY A 129 -1.06 8.45 -17.70
CA GLY A 129 -1.07 9.77 -18.34
C GLY A 129 -1.00 10.89 -17.30
N ASP A 130 -1.95 11.82 -17.36
CA ASP A 130 -2.03 12.93 -16.40
C ASP A 130 -2.92 12.64 -15.19
N THR A 131 -3.36 11.40 -15.03
CA THR A 131 -4.25 10.99 -13.94
C THR A 131 -3.52 10.20 -12.86
N LEU A 132 -3.64 10.66 -11.62
CA LEU A 132 -3.35 9.90 -10.41
C LEU A 132 -4.62 9.16 -9.99
N TRP A 133 -4.63 7.83 -10.17
CA TRP A 133 -5.69 6.95 -9.71
C TRP A 133 -5.47 6.53 -8.28
N VAL A 134 -6.53 6.50 -7.48
CA VAL A 134 -6.48 6.26 -6.02
C VAL A 134 -7.62 5.31 -5.63
N ALA A 135 -7.30 4.20 -5.01
CA ALA A 135 -8.29 3.31 -4.39
C ALA A 135 -8.86 3.99 -3.14
N ASP A 136 -10.19 4.08 -3.03
CA ASP A 136 -10.91 4.74 -1.94
C ASP A 136 -12.15 3.95 -1.57
N ILE A 137 -11.98 2.98 -0.67
CA ILE A 137 -12.99 2.04 -0.15
C ILE A 137 -13.64 1.20 -1.26
N ASP A 138 -14.66 1.71 -1.93
CA ASP A 138 -15.41 1.05 -3.02
C ASP A 138 -15.39 1.87 -4.33
N LYS A 139 -14.54 2.89 -4.37
CA LYS A 139 -14.37 3.78 -5.50
C LYS A 139 -12.91 3.82 -5.96
N LEU A 140 -12.70 3.97 -7.24
CA LEU A 140 -11.43 4.38 -7.81
C LEU A 140 -11.55 5.83 -8.23
N ARG A 141 -10.77 6.71 -7.59
CA ARG A 141 -10.80 8.16 -7.81
C ARG A 141 -9.66 8.57 -8.72
N GLY A 142 -9.94 9.41 -9.70
CA GLY A 142 -8.94 9.99 -10.60
C GLY A 142 -8.75 11.49 -10.31
N PHE A 143 -7.51 11.88 -10.10
CA PHE A 143 -7.12 13.29 -9.91
C PHE A 143 -6.09 13.69 -10.96
N ASP A 144 -6.14 14.94 -11.42
CA ASP A 144 -5.05 15.50 -12.19
C ASP A 144 -3.77 15.53 -11.35
N ARG A 145 -2.74 14.81 -11.78
CA ARG A 145 -1.51 14.60 -11.01
C ARG A 145 -0.66 15.87 -10.81
N THR A 146 -0.98 16.95 -11.49
CA THR A 146 -0.28 18.24 -11.38
C THR A 146 -1.01 19.20 -10.45
N SER A 147 -2.31 19.35 -10.64
CA SER A 147 -3.14 20.30 -9.91
C SER A 147 -3.92 19.71 -8.72
N GLY A 148 -4.13 18.38 -8.69
CA GLY A 148 -4.98 17.72 -7.72
C GLY A 148 -6.49 17.85 -8.00
N ALA A 149 -6.87 18.42 -9.14
CA ALA A 149 -8.27 18.54 -9.52
C ALA A 149 -8.91 17.16 -9.74
N ALA A 150 -10.13 16.97 -9.23
CA ALA A 150 -10.88 15.73 -9.45
C ALA A 150 -11.25 15.59 -10.94
N LEU A 151 -10.95 14.45 -11.54
CA LEU A 151 -11.18 14.14 -12.96
C LEU A 151 -12.27 13.09 -13.15
N ALA A 152 -12.24 12.02 -12.37
CA ALA A 152 -13.08 10.85 -12.58
C ALA A 152 -13.38 10.10 -11.28
N THR A 153 -14.46 9.33 -11.30
CA THR A 153 -14.76 8.34 -10.27
C THR A 153 -15.34 7.09 -10.93
N ILE A 154 -14.78 5.93 -10.62
CA ILE A 154 -15.29 4.63 -11.05
C ILE A 154 -15.85 3.92 -9.82
N ASP A 155 -17.12 3.53 -9.89
CA ASP A 155 -17.84 2.91 -8.77
C ASP A 155 -17.78 1.38 -8.87
N PHE A 156 -17.20 0.73 -7.86
CA PHE A 156 -17.12 -0.73 -7.75
C PHE A 156 -18.15 -1.32 -6.78
N ALA A 157 -18.96 -0.49 -6.11
CA ALA A 157 -20.02 -0.98 -5.24
C ALA A 157 -21.05 -1.88 -5.96
N PRO A 158 -21.47 -1.61 -7.25
CA PRO A 158 -22.33 -2.50 -7.99
C PRO A 158 -21.71 -3.89 -8.27
N GLN A 159 -20.38 -4.00 -8.28
CA GLN A 159 -19.65 -5.26 -8.39
C GLN A 159 -19.43 -5.96 -7.04
N GLY A 160 -19.93 -5.35 -5.95
CA GLY A 160 -19.82 -5.87 -4.61
C GLY A 160 -18.43 -5.71 -3.99
N ALA A 161 -17.67 -4.68 -4.39
CA ALA A 161 -16.40 -4.33 -3.76
C ALA A 161 -16.63 -3.95 -2.29
N ILE A 162 -15.73 -4.39 -1.43
CA ILE A 162 -15.80 -4.18 0.02
C ILE A 162 -14.74 -3.21 0.48
N LEU A 163 -13.48 -3.45 0.09
CA LEU A 163 -12.36 -2.58 0.40
C LEU A 163 -11.29 -2.69 -0.70
N LEU A 164 -11.38 -1.80 -1.68
CA LEU A 164 -10.32 -1.65 -2.67
C LEU A 164 -9.04 -1.26 -1.95
N ASN A 165 -7.94 -1.91 -2.33
CA ASN A 165 -6.68 -1.72 -1.64
C ASN A 165 -5.63 -1.09 -2.56
N ASP A 166 -5.21 -1.76 -3.62
CA ASP A 166 -4.15 -1.24 -4.47
C ASP A 166 -4.56 -1.19 -5.95
N VAL A 167 -3.82 -0.37 -6.70
CA VAL A 167 -4.07 -0.05 -8.10
C VAL A 167 -2.79 -0.15 -8.90
N ALA A 168 -2.83 -0.83 -10.02
CA ALA A 168 -1.73 -0.83 -10.98
C ALA A 168 -2.22 -0.54 -12.41
N VAL A 169 -1.38 0.10 -13.21
CA VAL A 169 -1.63 0.39 -14.63
C VAL A 169 -0.76 -0.51 -15.49
N GLY A 170 -1.39 -1.18 -16.42
CA GLY A 170 -0.73 -2.00 -17.43
C GLY A 170 -1.22 -1.69 -18.83
N PRO A 171 -0.81 -2.45 -19.85
CA PRO A 171 -1.21 -2.21 -21.22
C PRO A 171 -2.72 -2.35 -21.41
N GLY A 172 -3.40 -1.23 -21.67
CA GLY A 172 -4.82 -1.19 -22.03
C GLY A 172 -5.81 -1.33 -20.86
N GLU A 173 -5.36 -1.53 -19.63
CA GLU A 173 -6.25 -1.66 -18.48
C GLU A 173 -5.59 -1.19 -17.15
N ILE A 174 -6.46 -0.88 -16.19
CA ILE A 174 -6.10 -0.67 -14.79
C ILE A 174 -6.55 -1.90 -14.01
N ARG A 175 -5.72 -2.42 -13.12
CA ARG A 175 -6.12 -3.45 -12.17
C ARG A 175 -6.23 -2.90 -10.76
N VAL A 176 -7.24 -3.39 -10.04
CA VAL A 176 -7.57 -2.94 -8.68
C VAL A 176 -7.80 -4.18 -7.83
N THR A 177 -7.14 -4.26 -6.70
CA THR A 177 -7.36 -5.31 -5.71
C THR A 177 -8.48 -4.92 -4.74
N ASP A 178 -9.33 -5.87 -4.40
CA ASP A 178 -10.31 -5.79 -3.32
C ASP A 178 -9.91 -6.83 -2.26
N THR A 179 -9.22 -6.39 -1.23
CA THR A 179 -8.79 -7.25 -0.12
C THR A 179 -10.00 -7.75 0.68
N ALA A 180 -11.12 -7.04 0.57
CA ALA A 180 -12.42 -7.38 1.16
C ALA A 180 -12.37 -7.55 2.69
N ILE A 181 -11.49 -6.83 3.37
CA ILE A 181 -11.44 -6.75 4.83
C ILE A 181 -11.73 -5.32 5.24
N ARG A 182 -12.82 -5.10 5.97
CA ARG A 182 -13.15 -3.79 6.52
C ARG A 182 -13.50 -3.89 8.00
N MET A 183 -13.44 -2.78 8.70
CA MET A 183 -13.95 -2.65 10.05
C MET A 183 -15.38 -2.08 9.99
N ASP A 184 -16.31 -2.65 10.73
CA ASP A 184 -17.64 -2.08 10.87
C ASP A 184 -17.67 -0.96 11.93
N GLU A 185 -18.81 -0.27 12.05
CA GLU A 185 -19.01 0.82 13.01
C GLU A 185 -18.84 0.40 14.49
N LYS A 186 -18.84 -0.90 14.75
CA LYS A 186 -18.65 -1.49 16.09
C LYS A 186 -17.21 -1.94 16.33
N GLY A 187 -16.32 -1.73 15.34
CA GLY A 187 -14.93 -2.15 15.42
C GLY A 187 -14.68 -3.64 15.12
N ASN A 188 -15.69 -4.36 14.55
CA ASN A 188 -15.49 -5.75 14.17
C ASN A 188 -14.93 -5.85 12.76
N TYR A 189 -14.03 -6.81 12.55
CA TYR A 189 -13.59 -7.14 11.21
C TYR A 189 -14.69 -7.89 10.44
N VAL A 190 -15.06 -7.33 9.29
CA VAL A 190 -15.94 -7.96 8.31
C VAL A 190 -15.08 -8.40 7.13
N VAL A 191 -15.09 -9.71 6.86
CA VAL A 191 -14.36 -10.30 5.73
C VAL A 191 -15.39 -10.78 4.72
N GLY A 192 -15.23 -10.36 3.47
CA GLY A 192 -16.05 -10.79 2.36
C GLY A 192 -15.25 -11.50 1.28
N PRO A 193 -15.89 -11.83 0.15
CA PRO A 193 -15.21 -12.44 -0.99
C PRO A 193 -14.27 -11.41 -1.64
N SER A 194 -12.97 -11.65 -1.57
CA SER A 194 -11.97 -10.80 -2.20
C SER A 194 -11.85 -11.02 -3.70
N ARG A 195 -11.39 -10.02 -4.43
CA ARG A 195 -11.30 -10.02 -5.89
C ARG A 195 -10.13 -9.20 -6.39
N ILE A 196 -9.77 -9.46 -7.64
CA ILE A 196 -9.01 -8.52 -8.47
C ILE A 196 -9.95 -8.11 -9.61
N PHE A 197 -10.09 -6.80 -9.79
CA PHE A 197 -10.84 -6.22 -10.89
C PHE A 197 -9.90 -5.71 -11.98
N ALA A 198 -10.38 -5.69 -13.22
CA ALA A 198 -9.77 -4.95 -14.29
C ALA A 198 -10.76 -3.91 -14.86
N VAL A 199 -10.25 -2.73 -15.15
CA VAL A 199 -10.98 -1.64 -15.81
C VAL A 199 -10.35 -1.40 -17.16
N GLY A 200 -11.09 -1.70 -18.22
CA GLY A 200 -10.66 -1.45 -19.59
C GLY A 200 -10.78 0.03 -20.00
N ALA A 201 -10.28 0.38 -21.16
CA ALA A 201 -10.30 1.75 -21.69
C ALA A 201 -11.73 2.34 -21.83
N SER A 202 -12.76 1.51 -21.98
CA SER A 202 -14.16 1.94 -21.99
C SER A 202 -14.75 2.23 -20.61
N GLY A 203 -13.99 2.00 -19.52
CA GLY A 203 -14.48 2.03 -18.15
C GLY A 203 -15.24 0.75 -17.73
N ALA A 204 -15.31 -0.26 -18.58
CA ALA A 204 -15.94 -1.53 -18.23
C ALA A 204 -15.13 -2.28 -17.18
N ILE A 205 -15.81 -2.73 -16.12
CA ILE A 205 -15.22 -3.48 -15.03
C ILE A 205 -15.47 -4.97 -15.23
N ARG A 206 -14.42 -5.80 -15.09
CA ARG A 206 -14.51 -7.26 -15.05
C ARG A 206 -13.78 -7.82 -13.85
N VAL A 207 -14.22 -8.97 -13.35
CA VAL A 207 -13.51 -9.73 -12.32
C VAL A 207 -12.43 -10.58 -12.99
N VAL A 208 -11.19 -10.46 -12.50
CA VAL A 208 -10.03 -11.19 -13.02
C VAL A 208 -9.71 -12.39 -12.16
N ALA A 209 -9.79 -12.22 -10.82
CA ALA A 209 -9.51 -13.26 -9.86
C ALA A 209 -10.44 -13.14 -8.65
N THR A 210 -10.63 -14.25 -7.94
CA THR A 210 -11.45 -14.35 -6.74
C THR A 210 -10.67 -15.04 -5.61
N ASP A 211 -11.28 -15.13 -4.41
CA ASP A 211 -10.73 -15.87 -3.26
C ASP A 211 -10.19 -17.26 -3.59
N ALA A 212 -10.82 -17.95 -4.53
CA ALA A 212 -10.40 -19.30 -4.93
C ALA A 212 -9.00 -19.32 -5.57
N THR A 213 -8.56 -18.18 -6.08
CA THR A 213 -7.28 -18.06 -6.81
C THR A 213 -6.27 -17.17 -6.10
N VAL A 214 -6.70 -16.03 -5.55
CA VAL A 214 -5.87 -15.12 -4.74
C VAL A 214 -6.68 -14.69 -3.54
N LYS A 215 -6.38 -15.24 -2.38
CA LYS A 215 -7.04 -14.89 -1.14
C LYS A 215 -6.50 -13.56 -0.62
N GLN A 216 -7.41 -12.62 -0.34
CA GLN A 216 -7.07 -11.30 0.18
C GLN A 216 -5.94 -10.60 -0.62
N PRO A 217 -6.10 -10.39 -1.95
CA PRO A 217 -5.10 -9.68 -2.74
C PRO A 217 -4.92 -8.27 -2.18
N ASN A 218 -3.66 -7.84 -2.05
CA ASN A 218 -3.32 -6.51 -1.55
C ASN A 218 -2.50 -5.78 -2.63
N GLY A 219 -1.22 -5.56 -2.46
CA GLY A 219 -0.39 -4.88 -3.43
C GLY A 219 -0.39 -5.56 -4.81
N ILE A 220 -0.48 -4.78 -5.87
CA ILE A 220 -0.44 -5.22 -7.26
C ILE A 220 0.45 -4.33 -8.10
N ALA A 221 1.27 -4.91 -8.98
CA ALA A 221 2.14 -4.16 -9.90
C ALA A 221 2.20 -4.80 -11.28
N TRP A 222 2.53 -4.00 -12.31
CA TRP A 222 2.79 -4.48 -13.66
C TRP A 222 4.29 -4.78 -13.85
N ASP A 223 4.63 -6.03 -14.12
CA ASP A 223 5.96 -6.48 -14.52
C ASP A 223 6.10 -6.40 -16.05
N ALA A 224 6.59 -5.25 -16.52
CA ALA A 224 6.68 -4.97 -17.94
C ALA A 224 7.69 -5.89 -18.65
N ALA A 225 8.77 -6.29 -18.00
CA ALA A 225 9.79 -7.16 -18.56
C ALA A 225 9.25 -8.57 -18.85
N ASN A 226 8.41 -9.08 -17.96
CA ASN A 226 7.81 -10.41 -18.10
C ASN A 226 6.36 -10.36 -18.61
N ARG A 227 5.81 -9.17 -18.91
CA ARG A 227 4.46 -8.94 -19.43
C ARG A 227 3.38 -9.64 -18.59
N ARG A 228 3.44 -9.45 -17.28
CA ARG A 228 2.54 -10.06 -16.31
C ARG A 228 2.21 -9.10 -15.17
N TRP A 229 1.12 -9.34 -14.50
CA TRP A 229 0.81 -8.68 -13.23
C TRP A 229 1.44 -9.50 -12.10
N VAL A 230 1.92 -8.82 -11.08
CA VAL A 230 2.37 -9.46 -9.84
C VAL A 230 1.52 -8.95 -8.69
N VAL A 231 1.18 -9.85 -7.77
CA VAL A 231 0.26 -9.55 -6.67
C VAL A 231 0.73 -10.26 -5.40
N VAL A 232 0.58 -9.59 -4.27
CA VAL A 232 0.79 -10.15 -2.94
C VAL A 232 -0.53 -10.36 -2.22
N SER A 233 -0.53 -11.24 -1.22
CA SER A 233 -1.71 -11.63 -0.46
C SER A 233 -1.58 -11.19 1.00
N PHE A 234 -2.60 -10.52 1.54
CA PHE A 234 -2.68 -10.17 2.95
C PHE A 234 -3.21 -11.32 3.84
N ASP A 235 -3.33 -12.52 3.28
CA ASP A 235 -3.76 -13.69 4.04
C ASP A 235 -2.80 -13.97 5.21
N GLN A 236 -3.38 -14.10 6.40
CA GLN A 236 -2.60 -14.34 7.62
C GLN A 236 -2.00 -15.74 7.71
N PHE A 237 -2.46 -16.69 6.90
CA PHE A 237 -2.03 -18.10 6.95
C PHE A 237 -1.06 -18.48 5.84
N SER A 238 -0.85 -17.61 4.88
CA SER A 238 0.00 -17.88 3.75
C SER A 238 0.85 -16.70 3.33
N TRP A 239 2.04 -16.98 2.84
CA TRP A 239 2.98 -16.00 2.31
C TRP A 239 3.07 -16.20 0.80
N ASN A 240 2.33 -15.41 0.05
CA ASN A 240 2.18 -15.61 -1.38
C ASN A 240 2.54 -14.38 -2.21
N VAL A 241 3.45 -14.56 -3.17
CA VAL A 241 3.66 -13.67 -4.31
C VAL A 241 3.26 -14.44 -5.55
N LYS A 242 2.28 -13.93 -6.28
CA LYS A 242 1.71 -14.59 -7.45
C LYS A 242 1.82 -13.72 -8.69
N ALA A 243 1.76 -14.33 -9.86
CA ALA A 243 1.70 -13.63 -11.14
C ALA A 243 0.45 -14.04 -11.91
N LEU A 244 -0.14 -13.07 -12.64
CA LEU A 244 -1.21 -13.31 -13.62
C LEU A 244 -0.68 -12.89 -14.99
N ASP A 245 -0.79 -13.77 -15.96
CA ASP A 245 -0.44 -13.48 -17.35
C ASP A 245 -1.55 -12.70 -18.09
N ALA A 246 -1.38 -12.51 -19.37
CA ALA A 246 -2.35 -11.78 -20.22
C ALA A 246 -3.70 -12.50 -20.35
N SER A 247 -3.77 -13.79 -20.03
CA SER A 247 -5.01 -14.59 -20.02
C SER A 247 -5.62 -14.70 -18.61
N ASP A 248 -5.09 -13.96 -17.63
CA ASP A 248 -5.44 -14.04 -16.22
C ASP A 248 -5.12 -15.39 -15.58
N SER A 249 -4.27 -16.22 -16.22
CA SER A 249 -3.78 -17.46 -15.66
C SER A 249 -2.77 -17.18 -14.55
N LEU A 250 -2.95 -17.87 -13.44
CA LEU A 250 -2.22 -17.60 -12.20
C LEU A 250 -1.07 -18.58 -12.02
N THR A 251 0.11 -18.03 -11.71
CA THR A 251 1.31 -18.78 -11.33
C THR A 251 1.85 -18.31 -9.99
N SER A 252 2.43 -19.22 -9.22
CA SER A 252 3.07 -18.85 -7.95
C SER A 252 4.54 -18.53 -8.19
N LEU A 253 4.97 -17.34 -7.79
CA LEU A 253 6.38 -16.93 -7.80
C LEU A 253 7.06 -17.30 -6.47
N LEU A 254 6.30 -17.19 -5.38
CA LEU A 254 6.70 -17.58 -4.04
C LEU A 254 5.46 -18.03 -3.27
N SER A 255 5.55 -19.18 -2.58
CA SER A 255 4.49 -19.64 -1.71
C SER A 255 5.10 -20.34 -0.50
N ARG A 256 4.65 -19.94 0.69
CA ARG A 256 5.05 -20.55 1.97
C ARG A 256 3.84 -20.67 2.89
N GLU A 257 3.71 -21.79 3.56
CA GLU A 257 2.71 -22.00 4.63
C GLU A 257 3.23 -21.41 5.94
N LYS A 258 3.21 -20.09 6.03
CA LYS A 258 3.56 -19.32 7.23
C LYS A 258 2.74 -18.04 7.26
N GLN A 259 2.72 -17.36 8.40
CA GLN A 259 2.11 -16.04 8.47
C GLN A 259 2.66 -15.13 7.37
N GLY A 260 1.76 -14.50 6.62
CA GLY A 260 2.04 -13.61 5.51
C GLY A 260 1.70 -12.17 5.85
N LYS A 261 0.49 -11.74 5.52
CA LYS A 261 0.07 -10.34 5.55
C LYS A 261 1.04 -9.49 4.73
N LEU A 262 1.24 -9.90 3.48
CA LEU A 262 2.02 -9.11 2.54
C LEU A 262 1.16 -7.95 2.07
N ASP A 263 1.74 -6.75 2.04
CA ASP A 263 1.00 -5.51 1.80
C ASP A 263 1.36 -4.90 0.44
N GLY A 264 2.37 -4.06 0.34
CA GLY A 264 2.76 -3.39 -0.89
C GLY A 264 3.71 -4.19 -1.78
N ILE A 265 3.77 -3.86 -3.05
CA ILE A 265 4.64 -4.51 -4.04
C ILE A 265 5.12 -3.51 -5.10
N GLU A 266 6.40 -3.59 -5.45
CA GLU A 266 7.00 -2.83 -6.55
C GLU A 266 7.88 -3.73 -7.41
N VAL A 267 7.82 -3.56 -8.74
CA VAL A 267 8.73 -4.22 -9.67
C VAL A 267 9.88 -3.27 -10.00
N LEU A 268 11.08 -3.73 -9.69
CA LEU A 268 12.29 -2.97 -9.92
C LEU A 268 12.69 -2.97 -11.40
N PRO A 269 13.43 -1.96 -11.87
CA PRO A 269 13.97 -1.97 -13.22
C PRO A 269 14.87 -3.19 -13.53
N SER A 270 15.46 -3.81 -12.51
CA SER A 270 16.24 -5.06 -12.63
C SER A 270 15.37 -6.30 -12.87
N GLY A 271 14.04 -6.19 -12.71
CA GLY A 271 13.11 -7.32 -12.71
C GLY A 271 12.93 -7.97 -11.34
N GLY A 272 13.63 -7.52 -10.31
CA GLY A 272 13.41 -7.93 -8.93
C GLY A 272 12.06 -7.40 -8.42
N ILE A 273 11.45 -8.11 -7.49
CA ILE A 273 10.18 -7.74 -6.88
C ILE A 273 10.42 -7.37 -5.42
N LEU A 274 10.23 -6.09 -5.09
CA LEU A 274 10.18 -5.63 -3.70
C LEU A 274 8.77 -5.81 -3.16
N TYR A 275 8.65 -6.21 -1.90
CA TYR A 275 7.36 -6.24 -1.23
C TYR A 275 7.51 -6.05 0.29
N SER A 276 6.48 -5.53 0.91
CA SER A 276 6.38 -5.33 2.35
C SER A 276 5.67 -6.51 3.01
N ALA A 277 6.07 -6.83 4.25
CA ALA A 277 5.51 -7.93 5.02
C ALA A 277 5.30 -7.54 6.49
N TRP A 278 4.06 -7.63 6.95
CA TRP A 278 3.70 -7.34 8.34
C TRP A 278 4.16 -8.42 9.30
N ALA A 279 4.09 -9.68 8.86
CA ALA A 279 4.33 -10.82 9.74
C ALA A 279 5.75 -10.87 10.32
N ASP A 280 6.72 -10.34 9.61
CA ASP A 280 8.11 -10.26 10.07
C ASP A 280 8.68 -8.81 10.05
N SER A 281 7.79 -7.82 9.89
CA SER A 281 8.13 -6.39 9.96
C SER A 281 9.28 -6.03 9.03
N SER A 282 9.20 -6.38 7.75
CA SER A 282 10.33 -6.25 6.84
C SER A 282 9.94 -5.87 5.41
N ILE A 283 10.95 -5.43 4.65
CA ILE A 283 10.90 -5.31 3.19
C ILE A 283 11.74 -6.43 2.61
N HIS A 284 11.16 -7.17 1.67
CA HIS A 284 11.77 -8.27 0.97
C HIS A 284 12.12 -7.92 -0.48
N LEU A 285 13.12 -8.58 -1.01
CA LEU A 285 13.44 -8.64 -2.44
C LEU A 285 13.38 -10.09 -2.90
N LEU A 286 12.45 -10.38 -3.81
CA LEU A 286 12.38 -11.63 -4.57
C LEU A 286 13.05 -11.43 -5.92
N GLU A 287 14.17 -12.10 -6.13
CA GLU A 287 14.96 -11.98 -7.36
C GLU A 287 15.59 -13.34 -7.71
N ASN A 288 15.46 -13.76 -8.98
CA ASN A 288 15.99 -15.04 -9.45
C ASN A 288 15.53 -16.25 -8.60
N GLY A 289 14.27 -16.25 -8.15
CA GLY A 289 13.67 -17.28 -7.30
C GLY A 289 14.19 -17.28 -5.85
N ARG A 290 15.00 -16.32 -5.47
CA ARG A 290 15.51 -16.15 -4.10
C ARG A 290 14.81 -14.99 -3.42
N ASP A 291 14.29 -15.23 -2.23
CA ASP A 291 13.66 -14.24 -1.38
C ASP A 291 14.58 -13.91 -0.20
N ARG A 292 14.82 -12.63 0.03
CA ARG A 292 15.65 -12.13 1.13
C ARG A 292 15.11 -10.82 1.70
N GLN A 293 15.28 -10.62 2.98
CA GLN A 293 15.03 -9.33 3.62
C GLN A 293 16.09 -8.32 3.17
N VAL A 294 15.66 -7.09 2.90
CA VAL A 294 16.55 -5.95 2.59
C VAL A 294 16.49 -4.87 3.66
N ILE A 295 15.37 -4.76 4.38
CA ILE A 295 15.20 -3.89 5.54
C ILE A 295 14.35 -4.66 6.54
N ARG A 296 14.76 -4.69 7.81
CA ARG A 296 14.06 -5.33 8.92
C ARG A 296 13.56 -4.30 9.95
N GLU A 297 12.69 -4.74 10.83
CA GLU A 297 12.17 -3.96 11.97
C GLU A 297 11.42 -2.70 11.55
N VAL A 298 10.81 -2.72 10.37
CA VAL A 298 9.86 -1.69 9.94
C VAL A 298 8.45 -2.06 10.41
N ILE A 299 7.84 -1.19 11.20
CA ILE A 299 6.58 -1.51 11.90
C ILE A 299 5.39 -1.39 10.94
N PHE A 300 4.71 -2.54 10.69
CA PHE A 300 3.54 -2.62 9.82
C PHE A 300 3.73 -1.86 8.48
N PRO A 301 4.76 -2.22 7.70
CA PRO A 301 5.04 -1.53 6.44
C PRO A 301 3.91 -1.76 5.45
N ALA A 302 3.27 -0.69 4.98
CA ALA A 302 2.14 -0.75 4.08
C ALA A 302 2.59 -0.68 2.61
N ASP A 303 1.80 -0.09 1.70
CA ASP A 303 2.08 -0.11 0.27
C ASP A 303 3.26 0.80 -0.10
N ILE A 304 4.35 0.16 -0.51
CA ILE A 304 5.64 0.81 -0.77
C ILE A 304 5.68 1.48 -2.15
N GLY A 305 6.49 2.56 -2.27
CA GLY A 305 6.81 3.16 -3.56
C GLY A 305 8.30 3.12 -3.87
N PHE A 306 8.68 3.19 -5.15
CA PHE A 306 10.07 3.12 -5.56
C PHE A 306 10.50 4.30 -6.45
N ASP A 307 11.46 5.12 -5.95
CA ASP A 307 12.13 6.16 -6.73
C ASP A 307 13.16 5.53 -7.67
N THR A 308 12.77 5.36 -8.92
CA THR A 308 13.61 4.75 -9.96
C THR A 308 14.85 5.57 -10.34
N ARG A 309 14.84 6.88 -10.05
CA ARG A 309 16.00 7.76 -10.35
C ARG A 309 17.14 7.58 -9.35
N ARG A 310 16.78 7.36 -8.05
CA ARG A 310 17.77 7.31 -6.96
C ARG A 310 17.91 5.94 -6.34
N GLY A 311 17.13 4.94 -6.79
CA GLY A 311 17.11 3.61 -6.21
C GLY A 311 16.67 3.64 -4.74
N ARG A 312 15.56 4.33 -4.44
CA ARG A 312 15.04 4.47 -3.09
C ARG A 312 13.67 3.84 -2.95
N VAL A 313 13.48 3.04 -1.92
CA VAL A 313 12.16 2.60 -1.50
C VAL A 313 11.60 3.58 -0.48
N ALA A 314 10.34 3.93 -0.63
CA ALA A 314 9.55 4.70 0.32
C ALA A 314 8.61 3.75 1.05
N ILE A 315 8.66 3.74 2.38
CA ILE A 315 7.97 2.77 3.23
C ILE A 315 7.01 3.51 4.14
N PRO A 316 5.70 3.45 3.88
CA PRO A 316 4.72 3.99 4.80
C PRO A 316 4.55 3.07 6.01
N MET A 317 4.43 3.69 7.19
CA MET A 317 4.16 3.03 8.46
C MET A 317 2.94 3.68 9.10
N PRO A 318 1.73 3.19 8.83
CA PRO A 318 0.47 3.83 9.22
C PRO A 318 0.38 4.13 10.71
N THR A 319 0.77 3.19 11.55
CA THR A 319 0.69 3.30 13.02
C THR A 319 1.63 4.36 13.61
N LEU A 320 2.70 4.70 12.91
CA LEU A 320 3.65 5.74 13.34
C LEU A 320 3.33 7.11 12.71
N GLY A 321 2.54 7.14 11.63
CA GLY A 321 2.33 8.35 10.86
C GLY A 321 3.58 8.80 10.10
N TRP A 322 4.40 7.85 9.64
CA TRP A 322 5.69 8.10 9.00
C TRP A 322 5.77 7.45 7.62
N VAL A 323 6.60 8.04 6.75
CA VAL A 323 7.15 7.38 5.57
C VAL A 323 8.66 7.46 5.64
N GLN A 324 9.33 6.33 5.59
CA GLN A 324 10.80 6.28 5.54
C GLN A 324 11.31 6.07 4.13
N LEU A 325 12.38 6.80 3.77
CA LEU A 325 13.10 6.63 2.52
C LEU A 325 14.41 5.88 2.77
N TRP A 326 14.62 4.78 2.04
CA TRP A 326 15.81 3.97 2.11
C TRP A 326 16.43 3.80 0.72
N ALA A 327 17.69 4.15 0.56
CA ALA A 327 18.43 3.78 -0.64
C ALA A 327 18.76 2.30 -0.61
N ILE A 328 18.47 1.59 -1.71
CA ILE A 328 18.78 0.18 -1.90
C ILE A 328 19.98 0.13 -2.86
N GLY A 329 21.06 -0.56 -2.47
CA GLY A 329 22.37 -0.48 -3.11
C GLY A 329 22.47 -0.90 -4.58
N ASP A 330 23.67 -0.84 -5.13
CA ASP A 330 24.01 -0.86 -6.57
C ASP A 330 23.50 -2.05 -7.39
N SER A 331 23.10 -3.15 -6.77
CA SER A 331 22.48 -4.29 -7.46
C SER A 331 21.09 -3.99 -8.06
N VAL A 332 20.49 -2.84 -7.69
CA VAL A 332 19.16 -2.38 -8.17
C VAL A 332 19.29 -1.29 -9.24
N ARG A 333 20.47 -0.72 -9.42
CA ARG A 333 20.70 0.26 -10.49
C ARG A 333 20.84 -0.45 -11.82
N VAL A 334 19.78 -0.49 -12.60
CA VAL A 334 19.91 -0.74 -14.04
C VAL A 334 20.59 0.47 -14.65
N ALA A 335 21.68 0.23 -15.34
CA ALA A 335 22.32 1.23 -16.17
C ALA A 335 21.26 1.89 -17.06
N ALA A 336 20.98 3.17 -16.79
CA ALA A 336 20.34 4.02 -17.78
C ALA A 336 21.32 4.10 -18.96
N ARG A 337 21.00 3.39 -20.02
CA ARG A 337 21.58 3.59 -21.35
C ARG A 337 20.46 3.89 -22.33
#